data_00768acc1475aee42f6870e37513354d
#
_entry.id   00768acc1475aee42f6870e37513354d
#
_cell.length_a   1.000
_cell.length_b   1.000
_cell.length_c   1.000
_cell.angle_alpha   90.00
_cell.angle_beta   90.00
_cell.angle_gamma   90.00
#
_symmetry.space_group_name_H-M   'P 1'
#
loop_
_entity.id
_entity.type
_entity.pdbx_description
1 polymer ?
#
loop_
_entity_poly.entity_id
_entity_poly.type
_entity_poly.pdbx_seq_one_letter_code
_entity_poly.pdbx_strand_id
1 'polypeptide(L)'
;MPGKKIAPYGSWESPITTESIISDSISIGDLFISNEGIFWQEMRPTEGGRCTIMYQTSDGSKNEIVPKSYNARTRVHEYGGGSYLVHKDEVYFSNFSNQQIYKTNLTGGNLTQITNEPLLRFADGTMDAERQQIIYVGENHDNKDEPVNCIVSVDIQNDGEVTILASGADFYASPVISPDGRTLAWVQWNHPNMPWDATELYVADLKHSELYNPQKIAGDGESVCQPLWSPNGILHYISDLSGWWNICKYEGKKSHNLTPINAEFTQAQWGLGVRFYDFITNDQIICAYSRLGFWKVALLDPISCDFVDIDVDIDITEIHRTGLKACNGKALFVAGSPDHSYSLFTYETKASIKLRVVQVSTKNDIEAIHFSKPLPVKYST
;
A
#
# COMPACT_ATOMS: atom_id res chain seq x y z
N MET A 1 -32.34 -24.98 -23.34
CA MET A 1 -30.93 -24.63 -23.21
C MET A 1 -30.33 -24.65 -24.61
N PRO A 2 -29.64 -23.61 -25.11
CA PRO A 2 -28.91 -23.71 -26.36
C PRO A 2 -27.90 -24.85 -26.23
N GLY A 3 -27.78 -25.70 -27.26
CA GLY A 3 -26.86 -26.83 -27.26
C GLY A 3 -25.41 -26.39 -27.08
N LYS A 4 -24.62 -27.16 -26.34
CA LYS A 4 -23.18 -26.92 -26.17
C LYS A 4 -22.50 -26.87 -27.54
N LYS A 5 -21.83 -25.75 -27.85
CA LYS A 5 -21.01 -25.63 -29.06
C LYS A 5 -19.70 -26.42 -28.84
N ILE A 6 -19.46 -27.40 -29.68
CA ILE A 6 -18.22 -28.20 -29.64
C ILE A 6 -17.29 -27.69 -30.73
N ALA A 7 -16.04 -27.38 -30.37
CA ALA A 7 -15.03 -26.90 -31.28
C ALA A 7 -13.63 -27.39 -30.80
N PRO A 8 -12.62 -27.50 -31.70
CA PRO A 8 -11.26 -27.83 -31.32
C PRO A 8 -10.69 -26.83 -30.29
N TYR A 9 -9.74 -27.30 -29.50
CA TYR A 9 -9.07 -26.43 -28.52
C TYR A 9 -8.47 -25.17 -29.19
N GLY A 10 -8.67 -24.01 -28.59
CA GLY A 10 -8.19 -22.73 -29.07
C GLY A 10 -8.96 -22.16 -30.28
N SER A 11 -10.04 -22.80 -30.74
CA SER A 11 -10.87 -22.31 -31.86
C SER A 11 -12.24 -21.79 -31.44
N TRP A 12 -12.50 -21.67 -30.15
CA TRP A 12 -13.75 -21.02 -29.67
C TRP A 12 -13.72 -19.54 -29.97
N GLU A 13 -14.85 -19.03 -30.43
CA GLU A 13 -15.06 -17.57 -30.52
C GLU A 13 -14.99 -16.97 -29.12
N SER A 14 -14.25 -15.90 -28.99
CA SER A 14 -14.16 -15.12 -27.76
C SER A 14 -14.46 -13.64 -28.06
N PRO A 15 -15.26 -12.96 -27.25
CA PRO A 15 -15.41 -11.51 -27.34
C PRO A 15 -14.19 -10.78 -26.77
N ILE A 16 -13.29 -11.48 -26.08
CA ILE A 16 -12.06 -10.91 -25.55
C ILE A 16 -11.00 -10.89 -26.65
N THR A 17 -10.63 -9.71 -27.09
CA THR A 17 -9.56 -9.48 -28.08
C THR A 17 -8.35 -8.85 -27.40
N THR A 18 -7.20 -8.87 -28.08
CA THR A 18 -6.00 -8.17 -27.62
C THR A 18 -6.28 -6.67 -27.43
N GLU A 19 -7.05 -6.07 -28.34
CA GLU A 19 -7.44 -4.66 -28.29
C GLU A 19 -8.34 -4.39 -27.08
N SER A 20 -9.30 -5.27 -26.77
CA SER A 20 -10.19 -5.10 -25.62
C SER A 20 -9.47 -5.19 -24.28
N ILE A 21 -8.38 -5.97 -24.20
CA ILE A 21 -7.58 -6.11 -22.96
C ILE A 21 -6.79 -4.82 -22.67
N ILE A 22 -6.29 -4.15 -23.71
CA ILE A 22 -5.42 -2.97 -23.56
C ILE A 22 -6.16 -1.64 -23.71
N SER A 23 -7.38 -1.65 -24.27
CA SER A 23 -8.16 -0.44 -24.46
C SER A 23 -8.74 0.07 -23.13
N ASP A 24 -8.61 1.38 -22.90
CA ASP A 24 -9.22 2.10 -21.76
C ASP A 24 -8.99 1.48 -20.37
N SER A 25 -7.97 0.62 -20.24
CA SER A 25 -7.60 0.05 -18.93
C SER A 25 -6.66 0.97 -18.17
N ILE A 26 -6.87 1.08 -16.88
CA ILE A 26 -5.96 1.71 -15.91
C ILE A 26 -5.62 0.73 -14.80
N SER A 27 -4.43 0.84 -14.24
CA SER A 27 -4.13 0.17 -12.96
C SER A 27 -4.38 1.17 -11.83
N ILE A 28 -5.08 0.74 -10.79
CA ILE A 28 -5.41 1.56 -9.60
C ILE A 28 -4.62 1.02 -8.42
N GLY A 29 -3.87 1.87 -7.74
CA GLY A 29 -3.07 1.48 -6.56
C GLY A 29 -2.65 2.67 -5.72
N ASP A 30 -1.71 2.45 -4.81
CA ASP A 30 -1.14 3.45 -3.89
C ASP A 30 -2.21 4.39 -3.33
N LEU A 31 -3.10 3.86 -2.48
CA LEU A 31 -4.21 4.61 -1.92
C LEU A 31 -3.78 5.54 -0.79
N PHE A 32 -4.43 6.69 -0.70
CA PHE A 32 -4.33 7.59 0.44
C PHE A 32 -5.70 8.18 0.79
N ILE A 33 -5.95 8.41 2.06
CA ILE A 33 -7.20 9.03 2.56
C ILE A 33 -6.88 10.01 3.67
N SER A 34 -7.51 11.16 3.62
CA SER A 34 -7.43 12.22 4.63
C SER A 34 -8.79 12.90 4.83
N ASN A 35 -8.82 13.93 5.64
CA ASN A 35 -10.02 14.78 5.79
C ASN A 35 -10.37 15.57 4.52
N GLU A 36 -9.38 15.87 3.69
CA GLU A 36 -9.54 16.61 2.45
C GLU A 36 -10.24 15.79 1.37
N GLY A 37 -10.06 14.46 1.40
CA GLY A 37 -10.67 13.53 0.45
C GLY A 37 -9.91 12.24 0.28
N ILE A 38 -10.14 11.61 -0.86
CA ILE A 38 -9.52 10.33 -1.20
C ILE A 38 -8.60 10.48 -2.40
N PHE A 39 -7.50 9.72 -2.37
CA PHE A 39 -6.46 9.78 -3.39
C PHE A 39 -6.09 8.37 -3.83
N TRP A 40 -5.76 8.23 -5.11
CA TRP A 40 -5.24 6.98 -5.66
C TRP A 40 -4.28 7.26 -6.81
N GLN A 41 -3.36 6.36 -7.04
CA GLN A 41 -2.51 6.38 -8.23
C GLN A 41 -3.22 5.66 -9.37
N GLU A 42 -3.15 6.23 -10.57
CA GLU A 42 -3.51 5.56 -11.82
C GLU A 42 -2.27 5.36 -12.69
N MET A 43 -1.99 4.14 -13.10
CA MET A 43 -1.06 3.87 -14.19
C MET A 43 -1.88 3.77 -15.50
N ARG A 44 -1.50 4.56 -16.49
CA ARG A 44 -2.23 4.73 -17.76
C ARG A 44 -1.43 4.15 -18.92
N PRO A 45 -1.78 2.98 -19.45
CA PRO A 45 -1.07 2.35 -20.58
C PRO A 45 -1.10 3.24 -21.84
N THR A 46 -2.20 3.93 -22.11
CA THR A 46 -2.37 4.85 -23.24
C THR A 46 -1.48 6.09 -23.18
N GLU A 47 -0.90 6.37 -22.02
CA GLU A 47 0.07 7.46 -21.80
C GLU A 47 1.51 6.92 -21.61
N GLY A 48 1.83 5.76 -22.21
CA GLY A 48 3.15 5.12 -22.10
C GLY A 48 3.46 4.55 -20.69
N GLY A 49 2.43 4.17 -19.94
CA GLY A 49 2.58 3.67 -18.59
C GLY A 49 2.83 4.76 -17.54
N ARG A 50 2.48 6.00 -17.83
CA ARG A 50 2.58 7.12 -16.87
C ARG A 50 1.69 6.86 -15.65
N CYS A 51 2.25 7.05 -14.47
CA CYS A 51 1.52 7.06 -13.20
C CYS A 51 1.15 8.50 -12.83
N THR A 52 -0.10 8.72 -12.50
CA THR A 52 -0.61 10.00 -12.00
C THR A 52 -1.36 9.82 -10.70
N ILE A 53 -1.55 10.88 -9.95
CA ILE A 53 -2.30 10.89 -8.70
C ILE A 53 -3.64 11.54 -8.95
N MET A 54 -4.70 10.82 -8.64
CA MET A 54 -6.08 11.31 -8.70
C MET A 54 -6.54 11.70 -7.31
N TYR A 55 -7.35 12.73 -7.26
CA TYR A 55 -7.96 13.24 -6.04
C TYR A 55 -9.46 13.36 -6.22
N GLN A 56 -10.23 12.81 -5.30
CA GLN A 56 -11.67 13.03 -5.23
C GLN A 56 -12.02 13.81 -3.97
N THR A 57 -12.64 14.94 -4.16
CA THR A 57 -13.18 15.82 -3.12
C THR A 57 -14.44 15.25 -2.48
N SER A 58 -14.87 15.82 -1.37
CA SER A 58 -16.07 15.39 -0.63
C SER A 58 -17.38 15.55 -1.44
N ASP A 59 -17.42 16.43 -2.44
CA ASP A 59 -18.56 16.58 -3.35
C ASP A 59 -18.58 15.55 -4.50
N GLY A 60 -17.53 14.71 -4.59
CA GLY A 60 -17.39 13.66 -5.60
C GLY A 60 -16.65 14.09 -6.87
N SER A 61 -16.20 15.34 -6.96
CA SER A 61 -15.41 15.83 -8.10
C SER A 61 -14.04 15.16 -8.12
N LYS A 62 -13.60 14.71 -9.31
CA LYS A 62 -12.30 14.06 -9.51
C LYS A 62 -11.34 14.94 -10.28
N ASN A 63 -10.14 15.11 -9.79
CA ASN A 63 -9.09 15.92 -10.39
C ASN A 63 -7.80 15.11 -10.52
N GLU A 64 -7.06 15.35 -11.59
CA GLU A 64 -5.70 14.86 -11.76
C GLU A 64 -4.73 15.88 -11.16
N ILE A 65 -3.85 15.43 -10.25
CA ILE A 65 -2.93 16.32 -9.53
C ILE A 65 -1.60 16.46 -10.25
N VAL A 66 -1.05 15.36 -10.76
CA VAL A 66 0.30 15.34 -11.35
C VAL A 66 0.23 15.83 -12.80
N PRO A 67 0.96 16.91 -13.16
CA PRO A 67 0.98 17.40 -14.55
C PRO A 67 1.49 16.35 -15.54
N LYS A 68 1.02 16.41 -16.79
CA LYS A 68 1.30 15.40 -17.84
C LYS A 68 2.79 15.17 -18.14
N SER A 69 3.64 16.16 -17.87
CA SER A 69 5.10 16.05 -18.02
C SER A 69 5.80 15.29 -16.90
N TYR A 70 5.08 14.90 -15.86
CA TYR A 70 5.61 14.16 -14.70
C TYR A 70 4.96 12.79 -14.58
N ASN A 71 5.67 11.88 -13.87
CA ASN A 71 5.25 10.51 -13.66
C ASN A 71 5.51 10.15 -12.18
N ALA A 72 4.43 10.08 -11.39
CA ALA A 72 4.50 9.79 -9.96
C ALA A 72 4.80 8.31 -9.71
N ARG A 73 6.07 7.94 -9.83
CA ARG A 73 6.55 6.56 -9.68
C ARG A 73 8.00 6.56 -9.20
N THR A 74 8.37 5.59 -8.40
CA THR A 74 9.73 5.34 -7.93
C THR A 74 10.27 4.01 -8.45
N ARG A 75 11.60 3.84 -8.41
CA ARG A 75 12.31 2.59 -8.73
C ARG A 75 13.11 2.03 -7.56
N VAL A 76 12.85 2.48 -6.36
CA VAL A 76 13.47 1.89 -5.17
C VAL A 76 13.18 0.40 -5.15
N HIS A 77 14.18 -0.45 -4.90
CA HIS A 77 14.12 -1.91 -5.00
C HIS A 77 13.62 -2.42 -6.37
N GLU A 78 13.79 -1.66 -7.44
CA GLU A 78 13.32 -1.88 -8.82
C GLU A 78 11.80 -1.95 -8.99
N TYR A 79 11.06 -2.54 -8.06
CA TYR A 79 9.60 -2.68 -8.12
C TYR A 79 8.83 -1.43 -7.69
N GLY A 80 9.47 -0.54 -6.91
CA GLY A 80 8.84 0.69 -6.40
C GLY A 80 7.68 0.42 -5.45
N GLY A 81 6.70 1.34 -5.47
CA GLY A 81 5.55 1.42 -4.56
C GLY A 81 5.76 2.50 -3.50
N GLY A 82 4.67 2.97 -2.88
CA GLY A 82 4.75 4.07 -1.93
C GLY A 82 5.33 5.34 -2.54
N SER A 83 4.94 5.67 -3.77
CA SER A 83 5.55 6.73 -4.57
C SER A 83 5.09 8.14 -4.19
N TYR A 84 4.07 8.29 -3.36
CA TYR A 84 3.57 9.59 -2.91
C TYR A 84 2.96 9.52 -1.51
N LEU A 85 2.83 10.69 -0.91
CA LEU A 85 2.08 10.93 0.31
C LEU A 85 1.35 12.28 0.24
N VAL A 86 0.33 12.45 1.05
CA VAL A 86 -0.41 13.70 1.18
C VAL A 86 -0.32 14.20 2.61
N HIS A 87 -0.05 15.48 2.78
CA HIS A 87 -0.09 16.14 4.07
C HIS A 87 -0.79 17.49 3.95
N LYS A 88 -1.94 17.65 4.62
CA LYS A 88 -2.82 18.80 4.47
C LYS A 88 -3.21 18.98 2.98
N ASP A 89 -2.96 20.13 2.41
CA ASP A 89 -3.26 20.50 1.02
C ASP A 89 -2.05 20.29 0.06
N GLU A 90 -1.01 19.60 0.51
CA GLU A 90 0.20 19.32 -0.26
C GLU A 90 0.36 17.84 -0.58
N VAL A 91 0.80 17.55 -1.80
CA VAL A 91 1.12 16.21 -2.29
C VAL A 91 2.60 16.15 -2.63
N TYR A 92 3.30 15.20 -2.03
CA TYR A 92 4.72 14.92 -2.27
C TYR A 92 4.83 13.62 -3.05
N PHE A 93 5.61 13.60 -4.13
CA PHE A 93 5.75 12.40 -4.95
C PHE A 93 7.15 12.26 -5.54
N SER A 94 7.58 11.02 -5.74
CA SER A 94 8.80 10.68 -6.47
C SER A 94 8.52 10.76 -7.97
N ASN A 95 9.29 11.55 -8.70
CA ASN A 95 9.15 11.66 -10.14
C ASN A 95 10.05 10.64 -10.86
N PHE A 96 9.47 9.81 -11.72
CA PHE A 96 10.13 8.66 -12.34
C PHE A 96 11.39 8.99 -13.15
N SER A 97 11.40 10.14 -13.84
CA SER A 97 12.49 10.47 -14.76
C SER A 97 13.81 10.78 -14.06
N ASN A 98 13.77 11.41 -12.89
CA ASN A 98 14.96 11.80 -12.12
C ASN A 98 14.99 11.24 -10.69
N GLN A 99 13.95 10.52 -10.28
CA GLN A 99 13.79 9.90 -8.95
C GLN A 99 13.81 10.90 -7.77
N GLN A 100 13.61 12.19 -8.05
CA GLN A 100 13.58 13.24 -7.04
C GLN A 100 12.18 13.46 -6.50
N ILE A 101 12.09 14.00 -5.30
CA ILE A 101 10.83 14.36 -4.65
C ILE A 101 10.36 15.73 -5.18
N TYR A 102 9.11 15.76 -5.57
CA TYR A 102 8.39 16.97 -5.96
C TYR A 102 7.21 17.20 -5.02
N LYS A 103 6.86 18.46 -4.86
CA LYS A 103 5.70 18.91 -4.12
C LYS A 103 4.75 19.69 -5.03
N THR A 104 3.45 19.47 -4.86
CA THR A 104 2.38 20.23 -5.52
C THR A 104 1.18 20.36 -4.57
N ASN A 105 0.26 21.27 -4.88
CA ASN A 105 -0.99 21.37 -4.14
C ASN A 105 -2.09 20.45 -4.73
N LEU A 106 -3.25 20.37 -4.08
CA LEU A 106 -4.37 19.52 -4.49
C LEU A 106 -4.99 19.89 -5.85
N THR A 107 -4.66 21.06 -6.41
CA THR A 107 -5.11 21.50 -7.73
C THR A 107 -4.05 21.26 -8.81
N GLY A 108 -2.91 20.66 -8.48
CA GLY A 108 -1.77 20.45 -9.40
C GLY A 108 -0.93 21.70 -9.67
N GLY A 109 -1.18 22.80 -8.93
CA GLY A 109 -0.40 24.03 -9.01
C GLY A 109 0.79 24.07 -8.05
N ASN A 110 1.62 25.10 -8.19
CA ASN A 110 2.80 25.32 -7.31
C ASN A 110 3.76 24.12 -7.27
N LEU A 111 4.00 23.49 -8.41
CA LEU A 111 4.93 22.36 -8.51
C LEU A 111 6.36 22.82 -8.23
N THR A 112 6.99 22.19 -7.25
CA THR A 112 8.37 22.51 -6.81
C THR A 112 9.15 21.21 -6.61
N GLN A 113 10.37 21.15 -7.09
CA GLN A 113 11.31 20.10 -6.76
C GLN A 113 11.85 20.34 -5.33
N ILE A 114 11.78 19.31 -4.48
CA ILE A 114 12.24 19.38 -3.08
C ILE A 114 13.69 18.87 -2.98
N THR A 115 13.99 17.69 -3.52
CA THR A 115 15.33 17.10 -3.42
C THR A 115 16.15 17.32 -4.70
N ASN A 116 17.47 17.39 -4.55
CA ASN A 116 18.40 17.45 -5.67
C ASN A 116 19.59 16.50 -5.44
N GLU A 117 19.27 15.23 -5.22
CA GLU A 117 20.20 14.14 -4.91
C GLU A 117 20.21 13.11 -6.06
N PRO A 118 20.94 13.34 -7.15
CA PRO A 118 20.80 12.57 -8.39
C PRO A 118 21.15 11.08 -8.25
N LEU A 119 21.84 10.70 -7.20
CA LEU A 119 22.20 9.31 -6.90
C LEU A 119 21.25 8.65 -5.90
N LEU A 120 20.31 9.39 -5.31
CA LEU A 120 19.32 8.86 -4.39
C LEU A 120 17.97 8.68 -5.07
N ARG A 121 17.30 7.57 -4.72
CA ARG A 121 15.89 7.31 -5.00
C ARG A 121 15.11 7.26 -3.68
N PHE A 122 13.85 7.63 -3.71
CA PHE A 122 13.01 7.75 -2.51
C PHE A 122 11.69 7.01 -2.70
N ALA A 123 11.23 6.33 -1.65
CA ALA A 123 9.95 5.61 -1.62
C ALA A 123 9.40 5.49 -0.19
N ASP A 124 8.12 5.11 -0.10
CA ASP A 124 7.44 4.69 1.14
C ASP A 124 7.56 5.73 2.27
N GLY A 125 7.23 6.98 1.92
CA GLY A 125 7.40 8.13 2.81
C GLY A 125 6.38 8.19 3.93
N THR A 126 6.82 8.63 5.12
CA THR A 126 5.98 9.00 6.26
C THR A 126 6.26 10.43 6.71
N MET A 127 5.22 11.20 6.98
CA MET A 127 5.33 12.62 7.39
C MET A 127 5.68 12.74 8.88
N ASP A 128 6.74 13.45 9.17
CA ASP A 128 7.06 13.98 10.48
C ASP A 128 6.66 15.46 10.53
N ALA A 129 5.41 15.71 10.90
CA ALA A 129 4.85 17.05 10.91
C ALA A 129 5.46 17.95 12.01
N GLU A 130 5.98 17.36 13.09
CA GLU A 130 6.62 18.11 14.19
C GLU A 130 7.94 18.75 13.72
N ARG A 131 8.75 17.97 12.97
CA ARG A 131 10.06 18.42 12.49
C ARG A 131 10.03 18.95 11.06
N GLN A 132 8.85 18.99 10.42
CA GLN A 132 8.68 19.43 9.04
C GLN A 132 9.61 18.69 8.07
N GLN A 133 9.64 17.38 8.20
CA GLN A 133 10.42 16.48 7.34
C GLN A 133 9.60 15.26 6.92
N ILE A 134 10.04 14.59 5.87
CA ILE A 134 9.48 13.31 5.45
C ILE A 134 10.57 12.24 5.60
N ILE A 135 10.21 11.13 6.24
CA ILE A 135 11.12 9.99 6.39
C ILE A 135 10.80 8.99 5.29
N TYR A 136 11.81 8.63 4.49
CA TYR A 136 11.71 7.74 3.33
C TYR A 136 12.62 6.52 3.46
N VAL A 137 12.28 5.48 2.71
CA VAL A 137 13.28 4.51 2.25
C VAL A 137 14.10 5.18 1.15
N GLY A 138 15.41 5.28 1.37
CA GLY A 138 16.37 5.82 0.42
C GLY A 138 17.21 4.69 -0.20
N GLU A 139 17.52 4.81 -1.50
CA GLU A 139 18.37 3.87 -2.24
C GLU A 139 19.48 4.68 -2.94
N ASN A 140 20.73 4.54 -2.47
CA ASN A 140 21.89 5.29 -2.96
C ASN A 140 22.64 4.49 -4.02
N HIS A 141 22.77 5.07 -5.21
CA HIS A 141 23.43 4.51 -6.40
C HIS A 141 24.85 5.07 -6.62
N ASP A 142 25.49 5.63 -5.62
CA ASP A 142 26.89 6.08 -5.72
C ASP A 142 27.87 4.90 -5.86
N ASN A 143 27.51 3.75 -5.33
CA ASN A 143 28.26 2.51 -5.49
C ASN A 143 28.02 1.90 -6.87
N LYS A 144 29.11 1.39 -7.51
CA LYS A 144 29.03 0.77 -8.85
C LYS A 144 28.50 -0.65 -8.84
N ASP A 145 28.55 -1.34 -7.70
CA ASP A 145 28.13 -2.73 -7.58
C ASP A 145 26.68 -2.83 -7.19
N GLU A 146 26.37 -2.70 -5.90
CA GLU A 146 25.02 -2.78 -5.35
C GLU A 146 24.60 -1.44 -4.75
N PRO A 147 23.35 -1.00 -4.94
CA PRO A 147 22.86 0.20 -4.27
C PRO A 147 22.86 0.00 -2.75
N VAL A 148 23.14 1.07 -2.01
CA VAL A 148 23.06 1.08 -0.55
C VAL A 148 21.70 1.60 -0.11
N ASN A 149 20.93 0.76 0.55
CA ASN A 149 19.64 1.13 1.11
C ASN A 149 19.78 1.73 2.50
N CYS A 150 18.88 2.64 2.84
CA CYS A 150 18.88 3.33 4.13
C CYS A 150 17.47 3.88 4.46
N ILE A 151 17.28 4.31 5.69
CA ILE A 151 16.19 5.22 6.06
C ILE A 151 16.77 6.63 6.06
N VAL A 152 16.11 7.56 5.39
CA VAL A 152 16.51 8.96 5.32
C VAL A 152 15.40 9.90 5.75
N SER A 153 15.74 11.05 6.30
CA SER A 153 14.83 12.20 6.42
C SER A 153 15.13 13.23 5.35
N VAL A 154 14.09 13.86 4.82
CA VAL A 154 14.14 14.97 3.86
C VAL A 154 13.48 16.16 4.52
N ASP A 155 14.22 17.24 4.77
CA ASP A 155 13.69 18.51 5.28
C ASP A 155 12.86 19.18 4.17
N ILE A 156 11.60 19.49 4.43
CA ILE A 156 10.69 20.10 3.43
C ILE A 156 10.69 21.63 3.45
N GLN A 157 11.46 22.24 4.35
CA GLN A 157 11.57 23.70 4.48
C GLN A 157 12.94 24.23 4.02
N ASN A 158 14.03 23.47 4.26
CA ASN A 158 15.41 23.89 3.99
C ASN A 158 15.98 23.17 2.77
N ASP A 159 15.55 23.55 1.57
CA ASP A 159 16.07 23.09 0.27
C ASP A 159 16.19 21.55 0.12
N GLY A 160 15.38 20.79 0.86
CA GLY A 160 15.33 19.33 0.74
C GLY A 160 16.58 18.60 1.25
N GLU A 161 17.24 19.14 2.26
CA GLU A 161 18.41 18.50 2.88
C GLU A 161 18.08 17.06 3.29
N VAL A 162 18.95 16.13 2.92
CA VAL A 162 18.77 14.70 3.17
C VAL A 162 19.74 14.24 4.25
N THR A 163 19.19 13.65 5.32
CA THR A 163 19.97 13.07 6.43
C THR A 163 19.71 11.57 6.53
N ILE A 164 20.77 10.76 6.63
CA ILE A 164 20.65 9.30 6.85
C ILE A 164 20.31 9.06 8.33
N LEU A 165 19.19 8.37 8.58
CA LEU A 165 18.73 7.99 9.92
C LEU A 165 19.15 6.57 10.30
N ALA A 166 19.06 5.61 9.38
CA ALA A 166 19.49 4.23 9.58
C ALA A 166 20.13 3.67 8.31
N SER A 167 21.17 2.85 8.48
CA SER A 167 21.88 2.15 7.41
C SER A 167 22.54 0.89 7.95
N GLY A 168 23.07 0.03 7.06
CA GLY A 168 23.82 -1.17 7.42
C GLY A 168 23.08 -2.48 7.21
N ALA A 169 21.77 -2.47 6.96
CA ALA A 169 21.05 -3.61 6.39
C ALA A 169 21.02 -3.48 4.85
N ASP A 170 20.80 -4.61 4.16
CA ASP A 170 20.74 -4.63 2.70
C ASP A 170 19.45 -3.97 2.18
N PHE A 171 18.34 -4.06 2.93
CA PHE A 171 17.04 -3.51 2.53
C PHE A 171 16.27 -2.93 3.72
N TYR A 172 15.43 -1.93 3.41
CA TYR A 172 14.55 -1.25 4.35
C TYR A 172 13.15 -1.06 3.75
N ALA A 173 12.12 -1.09 4.60
CA ALA A 173 10.72 -0.83 4.19
C ALA A 173 9.91 -0.24 5.34
N SER A 174 8.81 0.40 4.97
CA SER A 174 7.70 0.79 5.86
C SER A 174 8.13 1.62 7.09
N PRO A 175 8.91 2.70 6.94
CA PRO A 175 9.15 3.60 8.04
C PRO A 175 7.83 4.24 8.49
N VAL A 176 7.51 4.16 9.77
CA VAL A 176 6.29 4.75 10.35
C VAL A 176 6.61 5.44 11.67
N ILE A 177 6.15 6.68 11.81
CA ILE A 177 6.35 7.49 13.01
C ILE A 177 5.16 7.32 13.96
N SER A 178 5.44 7.26 15.27
CA SER A 178 4.40 7.21 16.29
C SER A 178 3.55 8.49 16.30
N PRO A 179 2.28 8.44 16.74
CA PRO A 179 1.41 9.61 16.77
C PRO A 179 1.94 10.81 17.58
N ASP A 180 2.80 10.55 18.56
CA ASP A 180 3.46 11.58 19.36
C ASP A 180 4.79 12.09 18.76
N GLY A 181 5.16 11.59 17.55
CA GLY A 181 6.36 11.99 16.83
C GLY A 181 7.68 11.56 17.44
N ARG A 182 7.68 10.70 18.48
CA ARG A 182 8.88 10.40 19.27
C ARG A 182 9.57 9.09 18.93
N THR A 183 8.88 8.21 18.24
CA THR A 183 9.40 6.87 17.91
C THR A 183 9.22 6.58 16.44
N LEU A 184 10.26 6.10 15.78
CA LEU A 184 10.20 5.55 14.44
C LEU A 184 10.22 4.02 14.54
N ALA A 185 9.35 3.36 13.77
CA ALA A 185 9.43 1.93 13.50
C ALA A 185 9.72 1.71 12.01
N TRP A 186 10.46 0.65 11.68
CA TRP A 186 10.76 0.25 10.29
C TRP A 186 11.03 -1.24 10.19
N VAL A 187 10.93 -1.78 8.99
CA VAL A 187 11.33 -3.15 8.66
C VAL A 187 12.64 -3.12 7.91
N GLN A 188 13.52 -4.09 8.19
CA GLN A 188 14.76 -4.31 7.45
C GLN A 188 15.04 -5.81 7.28
N TRP A 189 15.86 -6.16 6.28
CA TRP A 189 16.33 -7.52 6.06
C TRP A 189 17.65 -7.54 5.30
N ASN A 190 18.28 -8.71 5.28
CA ASN A 190 19.55 -8.93 4.60
C ASN A 190 19.51 -10.17 3.72
N HIS A 191 20.31 -10.18 2.68
CA HIS A 191 20.57 -11.38 1.89
C HIS A 191 20.99 -12.57 2.78
N PRO A 192 20.62 -13.80 2.42
CA PRO A 192 19.91 -14.20 1.18
C PRO A 192 18.39 -14.14 1.28
N ASN A 193 17.83 -13.61 2.38
CA ASN A 193 16.40 -13.62 2.62
C ASN A 193 15.67 -12.61 1.70
N MET A 194 14.52 -13.03 1.20
CA MET A 194 13.51 -12.14 0.65
C MET A 194 12.59 -11.63 1.77
N PRO A 195 11.84 -10.55 1.58
CA PRO A 195 11.00 -10.00 2.66
C PRO A 195 9.89 -10.93 3.14
N TRP A 196 9.58 -11.98 2.41
CA TRP A 196 8.64 -13.03 2.82
C TRP A 196 9.31 -14.25 3.47
N ASP A 197 10.65 -14.32 3.51
CA ASP A 197 11.39 -15.38 4.19
C ASP A 197 11.71 -14.99 5.63
N ALA A 198 12.42 -13.88 5.81
CA ALA A 198 12.75 -13.35 7.13
C ALA A 198 13.05 -11.85 7.07
N THR A 199 12.41 -11.11 7.96
CA THR A 199 12.61 -9.67 8.13
C THR A 199 12.66 -9.32 9.61
N GLU A 200 13.17 -8.15 9.94
CA GLU A 200 13.29 -7.66 11.31
C GLU A 200 12.52 -6.35 11.47
N LEU A 201 11.72 -6.24 12.54
CA LEU A 201 11.02 -5.02 12.93
C LEU A 201 11.81 -4.30 14.01
N TYR A 202 12.22 -3.08 13.72
CA TYR A 202 12.93 -2.20 14.64
C TYR A 202 12.07 -1.03 15.09
N VAL A 203 12.38 -0.54 16.29
CA VAL A 203 11.91 0.75 16.82
C VAL A 203 13.09 1.53 17.38
N ALA A 204 13.06 2.85 17.27
CA ALA A 204 14.05 3.73 17.89
C ALA A 204 13.43 5.06 18.31
N ASP A 205 13.99 5.68 19.36
CA ASP A 205 13.63 7.05 19.73
C ASP A 205 14.07 8.00 18.62
N LEU A 206 13.19 8.88 18.16
CA LEU A 206 13.49 9.92 17.19
C LEU A 206 13.60 11.29 17.88
N LYS A 207 14.80 11.87 17.90
CA LYS A 207 15.12 13.16 18.52
C LYS A 207 16.03 13.97 17.61
N HIS A 208 15.70 15.23 17.36
CA HIS A 208 16.53 16.16 16.55
C HIS A 208 16.93 15.57 15.19
N SER A 209 16.03 14.83 14.52
CA SER A 209 16.29 14.12 13.26
C SER A 209 17.42 13.06 13.35
N GLU A 210 17.58 12.46 14.51
CA GLU A 210 18.50 11.35 14.77
C GLU A 210 17.77 10.20 15.49
N LEU A 211 18.21 8.95 15.26
CA LEU A 211 17.68 7.77 15.93
C LEU A 211 18.58 7.36 17.10
N TYR A 212 17.95 7.12 18.24
CA TYR A 212 18.60 6.65 19.47
C TYR A 212 18.01 5.32 19.92
N ASN A 213 18.85 4.49 20.51
CA ASN A 213 18.46 3.21 21.14
C ASN A 213 17.66 2.30 20.20
N PRO A 214 18.14 1.99 18.97
CA PRO A 214 17.42 1.08 18.10
C PRO A 214 17.28 -0.29 18.73
N GLN A 215 16.06 -0.84 18.72
CA GLN A 215 15.73 -2.14 19.30
C GLN A 215 14.96 -2.97 18.28
N LYS A 216 15.42 -4.21 18.06
CA LYS A 216 14.64 -5.22 17.35
C LYS A 216 13.53 -5.72 18.27
N ILE A 217 12.28 -5.70 17.82
CA ILE A 217 11.12 -6.11 18.61
C ILE A 217 10.43 -7.38 18.07
N ALA A 218 10.67 -7.73 16.81
CA ALA A 218 10.19 -8.95 16.16
C ALA A 218 11.10 -9.33 14.98
N GLY A 219 10.99 -10.54 14.46
CA GLY A 219 11.76 -10.99 13.29
C GLY A 219 12.87 -11.99 13.64
N ASP A 220 12.65 -12.90 14.58
CA ASP A 220 13.57 -13.99 14.90
C ASP A 220 13.29 -15.23 14.03
N GLY A 221 13.55 -15.13 12.71
CA GLY A 221 13.31 -16.21 11.74
C GLY A 221 11.87 -16.26 11.25
N GLU A 222 11.19 -15.13 11.24
CA GLU A 222 9.83 -14.91 10.73
C GLU A 222 9.81 -13.76 9.73
N SER A 223 8.80 -13.72 8.88
CA SER A 223 8.50 -12.56 8.05
C SER A 223 7.60 -11.59 8.80
N VAL A 224 8.11 -10.38 9.08
CA VAL A 224 7.35 -9.29 9.69
C VAL A 224 7.22 -8.14 8.73
N CYS A 225 6.03 -7.53 8.64
CA CYS A 225 5.77 -6.47 7.69
C CYS A 225 4.67 -5.52 8.15
N GLN A 226 4.52 -4.42 7.40
CA GLN A 226 3.45 -3.43 7.55
C GLN A 226 3.30 -2.92 8.99
N PRO A 227 4.36 -2.43 9.64
CA PRO A 227 4.21 -1.76 10.94
C PRO A 227 3.25 -0.57 10.81
N LEU A 228 2.43 -0.37 11.84
CA LEU A 228 1.48 0.73 11.92
C LEU A 228 1.20 1.06 13.39
N TRP A 229 1.31 2.32 13.74
CA TRP A 229 0.91 2.78 15.05
C TRP A 229 -0.60 2.98 15.12
N SER A 230 -1.24 2.46 16.15
CA SER A 230 -2.61 2.86 16.47
C SER A 230 -2.66 4.35 16.84
N PRO A 231 -3.81 5.01 16.71
CA PRO A 231 -3.97 6.39 17.21
C PRO A 231 -3.60 6.55 18.69
N ASN A 232 -3.68 5.48 19.48
CA ASN A 232 -3.32 5.43 20.91
C ASN A 232 -1.84 5.09 21.15
N GLY A 233 -1.01 5.02 20.11
CA GLY A 233 0.44 4.81 20.22
C GLY A 233 0.88 3.36 20.48
N ILE A 234 0.04 2.37 20.17
CA ILE A 234 0.40 0.94 20.22
C ILE A 234 0.85 0.52 18.83
N LEU A 235 2.02 -0.10 18.72
CA LEU A 235 2.54 -0.61 17.45
C LEU A 235 1.87 -1.92 17.08
N HIS A 236 1.36 -1.98 15.83
CA HIS A 236 0.82 -3.18 15.21
C HIS A 236 1.68 -3.54 14.01
N TYR A 237 1.66 -4.81 13.61
CA TYR A 237 2.37 -5.32 12.45
C TYR A 237 1.80 -6.68 12.03
N ILE A 238 2.23 -7.21 10.91
CA ILE A 238 1.89 -8.56 10.47
C ILE A 238 3.10 -9.45 10.65
N SER A 239 2.89 -10.69 11.14
CA SER A 239 3.91 -11.71 11.36
C SER A 239 3.40 -13.08 10.92
N ASP A 240 4.27 -13.90 10.33
CA ASP A 240 3.98 -15.28 9.95
C ASP A 240 4.46 -16.32 10.98
N LEU A 241 4.85 -15.89 12.17
CA LEU A 241 5.33 -16.77 13.26
C LEU A 241 4.37 -17.93 13.59
N SER A 242 3.07 -17.75 13.37
CA SER A 242 2.03 -18.78 13.53
C SER A 242 1.94 -19.77 12.37
N GLY A 243 2.74 -19.62 11.32
CA GLY A 243 2.62 -20.31 10.05
C GLY A 243 1.64 -19.65 9.06
N TRP A 244 1.08 -18.49 9.42
CA TRP A 244 0.19 -17.64 8.63
C TRP A 244 0.47 -16.19 8.96
N TRP A 245 0.45 -15.30 7.97
CA TRP A 245 0.58 -13.87 8.21
C TRP A 245 -0.63 -13.33 8.97
N ASN A 246 -0.49 -13.21 10.27
CA ASN A 246 -1.51 -12.70 11.18
C ASN A 246 -1.18 -11.28 11.67
N ILE A 247 -2.21 -10.50 11.99
CA ILE A 247 -2.05 -9.17 12.61
C ILE A 247 -1.66 -9.34 14.06
N CYS A 248 -0.57 -8.67 14.46
CA CYS A 248 -0.04 -8.66 15.82
C CYS A 248 -0.02 -7.24 16.38
N LYS A 249 -0.06 -7.10 17.71
CA LYS A 249 0.27 -5.86 18.42
C LYS A 249 1.45 -6.06 19.36
N TYR A 250 2.27 -5.02 19.53
CA TYR A 250 3.37 -4.99 20.47
C TYR A 250 3.01 -4.13 21.67
N GLU A 251 2.78 -4.76 22.81
CA GLU A 251 2.37 -4.10 24.05
C GLU A 251 3.04 -4.77 25.25
N GLY A 252 3.48 -3.99 26.23
CA GLY A 252 4.14 -4.51 27.43
C GLY A 252 5.42 -5.31 27.14
N LYS A 253 6.16 -4.97 26.06
CA LYS A 253 7.34 -5.68 25.55
C LYS A 253 7.05 -7.11 25.08
N LYS A 254 5.83 -7.37 24.65
CA LYS A 254 5.40 -8.67 24.12
C LYS A 254 4.57 -8.48 22.86
N SER A 255 4.69 -9.44 21.96
CA SER A 255 3.84 -9.56 20.78
C SER A 255 2.59 -10.37 21.11
N HIS A 256 1.44 -9.89 20.64
CA HIS A 256 0.14 -10.53 20.81
C HIS A 256 -0.50 -10.72 19.45
N ASN A 257 -0.79 -11.96 19.05
CA ASN A 257 -1.49 -12.25 17.80
C ASN A 257 -2.98 -11.92 17.99
N LEU A 258 -3.51 -10.99 17.17
CA LEU A 258 -4.91 -10.55 17.20
C LEU A 258 -5.81 -11.40 16.31
N THR A 259 -5.24 -12.12 15.34
CA THR A 259 -5.98 -12.91 14.35
C THR A 259 -5.43 -14.35 14.27
N PRO A 260 -5.49 -15.14 15.37
CA PRO A 260 -4.87 -16.47 15.43
C PRO A 260 -5.68 -17.51 14.61
N ILE A 261 -5.75 -17.32 13.30
CA ILE A 261 -6.50 -18.17 12.36
C ILE A 261 -5.63 -18.55 11.16
N ASN A 262 -5.98 -19.64 10.49
CA ASN A 262 -5.34 -20.10 9.26
C ASN A 262 -5.83 -19.25 8.08
N ALA A 263 -5.30 -18.05 7.97
CA ALA A 263 -5.59 -17.06 6.92
C ALA A 263 -4.42 -16.09 6.76
N GLU A 264 -4.24 -15.57 5.55
CA GLU A 264 -3.19 -14.60 5.21
C GLU A 264 -3.76 -13.19 5.25
N PHE A 265 -3.27 -12.36 6.16
CA PHE A 265 -3.63 -10.93 6.26
C PHE A 265 -2.73 -10.03 5.43
N THR A 266 -1.95 -10.60 4.56
CA THR A 266 -1.13 -9.90 3.56
C THR A 266 -0.81 -10.80 2.38
N GLN A 267 0.00 -10.28 1.46
CA GLN A 267 0.65 -10.99 0.36
C GLN A 267 2.17 -10.81 0.47
N ALA A 268 2.95 -11.57 -0.29
CA ALA A 268 4.38 -11.38 -0.41
C ALA A 268 4.73 -9.94 -0.82
N GLN A 269 5.66 -9.30 -0.10
CA GLN A 269 6.03 -7.90 -0.27
C GLN A 269 6.99 -7.73 -1.46
N TRP A 270 6.47 -7.82 -2.67
CA TRP A 270 7.22 -7.58 -3.92
C TRP A 270 7.61 -6.12 -4.13
N GLY A 271 7.01 -5.19 -3.43
CA GLY A 271 7.28 -3.77 -3.55
C GLY A 271 6.93 -3.05 -2.26
N LEU A 272 7.19 -1.76 -2.24
CA LEU A 272 6.96 -0.90 -1.08
C LEU A 272 5.48 -0.43 -1.01
N GLY A 273 5.09 0.16 0.13
CA GLY A 273 3.75 0.69 0.32
C GLY A 273 2.64 -0.37 0.47
N VAL A 274 2.99 -1.65 0.66
CA VAL A 274 2.01 -2.73 0.87
C VAL A 274 1.17 -2.46 2.10
N ARG A 275 -0.17 -2.61 1.98
CA ARG A 275 -1.09 -2.32 3.08
C ARG A 275 -2.35 -3.18 2.99
N PHE A 276 -2.58 -4.01 4.01
CA PHE A 276 -3.74 -4.89 4.12
C PHE A 276 -4.56 -4.68 5.38
N TYR A 277 -4.15 -3.77 6.27
CA TYR A 277 -4.93 -3.31 7.41
C TYR A 277 -4.64 -1.85 7.71
N ASP A 278 -5.61 -1.18 8.34
CA ASP A 278 -5.46 0.18 8.80
C ASP A 278 -6.47 0.48 9.93
N PHE A 279 -6.25 1.53 10.70
CA PHE A 279 -7.19 1.97 11.74
C PHE A 279 -8.30 2.80 11.14
N ILE A 280 -9.52 2.25 11.09
CA ILE A 280 -10.70 2.96 10.61
C ILE A 280 -11.26 3.92 11.67
N THR A 281 -11.09 3.57 12.95
CA THR A 281 -11.31 4.44 14.12
C THR A 281 -10.21 4.21 15.14
N ASN A 282 -10.24 4.93 16.28
CA ASN A 282 -9.26 4.72 17.35
C ASN A 282 -9.25 3.29 17.92
N ASP A 283 -10.41 2.62 17.88
CA ASP A 283 -10.64 1.34 18.54
C ASP A 283 -11.04 0.23 17.56
N GLN A 284 -10.88 0.46 16.25
CA GLN A 284 -11.26 -0.51 15.23
C GLN A 284 -10.30 -0.52 14.05
N ILE A 285 -9.89 -1.70 13.65
CA ILE A 285 -9.08 -1.97 12.46
C ILE A 285 -10.01 -2.44 11.35
N ILE A 286 -9.80 -1.95 10.12
CA ILE A 286 -10.27 -2.61 8.91
C ILE A 286 -9.11 -3.41 8.33
N CYS A 287 -9.36 -4.64 7.93
CA CYS A 287 -8.34 -5.52 7.36
C CYS A 287 -8.87 -6.33 6.20
N ALA A 288 -7.97 -6.73 5.32
CA ALA A 288 -8.23 -7.68 4.27
C ALA A 288 -7.46 -8.97 4.54
N TYR A 289 -8.08 -10.11 4.26
CA TYR A 289 -7.46 -11.41 4.45
C TYR A 289 -7.88 -12.43 3.40
N SER A 290 -7.00 -13.36 3.10
CA SER A 290 -7.26 -14.47 2.19
C SER A 290 -7.45 -15.78 2.95
N ARG A 291 -8.50 -16.49 2.62
CA ARG A 291 -8.79 -17.83 3.13
C ARG A 291 -9.40 -18.70 2.07
N LEU A 292 -8.87 -19.90 1.86
CA LEU A 292 -9.35 -20.85 0.86
C LEU A 292 -9.40 -20.27 -0.57
N GLY A 293 -8.45 -19.40 -0.92
CA GLY A 293 -8.34 -18.81 -2.26
C GLY A 293 -9.26 -17.62 -2.52
N PHE A 294 -10.00 -17.14 -1.52
CA PHE A 294 -10.83 -15.94 -1.62
C PHE A 294 -10.40 -14.89 -0.61
N TRP A 295 -10.48 -13.64 -1.04
CA TRP A 295 -10.23 -12.49 -0.18
C TRP A 295 -11.52 -12.00 0.46
N LYS A 296 -11.37 -11.47 1.65
CA LYS A 296 -12.44 -10.82 2.41
C LYS A 296 -11.92 -9.54 3.02
N VAL A 297 -12.83 -8.62 3.28
CA VAL A 297 -12.58 -7.41 4.06
C VAL A 297 -13.38 -7.52 5.36
N ALA A 298 -12.76 -7.20 6.49
CA ALA A 298 -13.35 -7.33 7.79
C ALA A 298 -13.03 -6.16 8.71
N LEU A 299 -13.87 -5.97 9.72
CA LEU A 299 -13.60 -5.09 10.86
C LEU A 299 -13.09 -5.95 12.03
N LEU A 300 -11.97 -5.58 12.61
CA LEU A 300 -11.33 -6.24 13.76
C LEU A 300 -11.33 -5.29 14.96
N ASP A 301 -11.78 -5.79 16.10
CA ASP A 301 -11.58 -5.15 17.40
C ASP A 301 -10.21 -5.57 17.98
N PRO A 302 -9.24 -4.66 18.14
CA PRO A 302 -7.90 -5.01 18.62
C PRO A 302 -7.83 -5.34 20.13
N ILE A 303 -8.96 -5.20 20.87
CA ILE A 303 -9.05 -5.52 22.30
C ILE A 303 -9.65 -6.91 22.49
N SER A 304 -10.85 -7.16 21.95
CA SER A 304 -11.53 -8.47 22.05
C SER A 304 -10.98 -9.51 21.08
N CYS A 305 -10.29 -9.08 20.02
CA CYS A 305 -9.86 -9.91 18.89
C CYS A 305 -11.03 -10.47 18.06
N ASP A 306 -12.25 -9.97 18.26
CA ASP A 306 -13.39 -10.31 17.42
C ASP A 306 -13.29 -9.62 16.07
N PHE A 307 -13.59 -10.32 14.98
CA PHE A 307 -13.69 -9.69 13.68
C PHE A 307 -14.94 -10.14 12.91
N VAL A 308 -15.46 -9.22 12.09
CA VAL A 308 -16.70 -9.39 11.34
C VAL A 308 -16.46 -9.01 9.89
N ASP A 309 -16.78 -9.94 8.98
CA ASP A 309 -16.67 -9.68 7.54
C ASP A 309 -17.59 -8.52 7.13
N ILE A 310 -17.09 -7.66 6.26
CA ILE A 310 -17.89 -6.66 5.54
C ILE A 310 -18.49 -7.36 4.33
N ASP A 311 -19.79 -7.23 4.16
CA ASP A 311 -20.47 -7.72 2.97
C ASP A 311 -20.09 -6.84 1.76
N VAL A 312 -19.47 -7.48 0.79
CA VAL A 312 -19.08 -6.88 -0.49
C VAL A 312 -19.77 -7.73 -1.56
N ASP A 313 -20.65 -7.14 -2.34
CA ASP A 313 -21.53 -7.83 -3.32
C ASP A 313 -20.77 -8.57 -4.45
N ILE A 314 -19.50 -8.89 -4.27
CA ILE A 314 -18.66 -9.66 -5.20
C ILE A 314 -17.84 -10.72 -4.46
N ASP A 315 -17.60 -11.85 -5.12
CA ASP A 315 -16.65 -12.88 -4.65
C ASP A 315 -15.23 -12.42 -4.94
N ILE A 316 -14.62 -11.70 -4.00
CA ILE A 316 -13.28 -11.12 -4.18
C ILE A 316 -12.26 -12.25 -4.35
N THR A 317 -11.58 -12.30 -5.49
CA THR A 317 -10.48 -13.23 -5.74
C THR A 317 -9.11 -12.56 -5.62
N GLU A 318 -9.08 -11.24 -5.67
CA GLU A 318 -7.85 -10.46 -5.56
C GLU A 318 -8.11 -9.12 -4.86
N ILE A 319 -7.21 -8.74 -3.94
CA ILE A 319 -7.08 -7.37 -3.41
C ILE A 319 -5.72 -6.83 -3.81
N HIS A 320 -5.69 -5.62 -4.34
CA HIS A 320 -4.43 -5.00 -4.75
C HIS A 320 -3.49 -4.79 -3.54
N ARG A 321 -2.21 -5.09 -3.69
CA ARG A 321 -1.21 -5.08 -2.60
C ARG A 321 -1.07 -3.75 -1.84
N THR A 322 -1.28 -2.62 -2.51
CA THR A 322 -1.25 -1.27 -1.91
C THR A 322 -2.66 -0.75 -1.66
N GLY A 323 -3.60 -1.66 -1.54
CA GLY A 323 -5.00 -1.43 -1.79
C GLY A 323 -5.89 -1.30 -0.56
N LEU A 324 -5.38 -0.97 0.64
CA LEU A 324 -6.24 -0.67 1.78
C LEU A 324 -5.70 0.52 2.60
N LYS A 325 -6.54 1.52 2.83
CA LYS A 325 -6.27 2.67 3.70
C LYS A 325 -7.53 3.10 4.42
N ALA A 326 -7.39 3.62 5.64
CA ALA A 326 -8.53 4.09 6.40
C ALA A 326 -8.22 5.38 7.18
N CYS A 327 -9.25 6.17 7.43
CA CYS A 327 -9.20 7.38 8.22
C CYS A 327 -10.62 7.77 8.66
N ASN A 328 -10.79 8.14 9.94
CA ASN A 328 -12.01 8.78 10.48
C ASN A 328 -13.34 8.10 10.10
N GLY A 329 -13.42 6.77 10.20
CA GLY A 329 -14.63 5.99 9.92
C GLY A 329 -14.86 5.67 8.45
N LYS A 330 -13.90 6.00 7.57
CA LYS A 330 -13.90 5.68 6.15
C LYS A 330 -12.72 4.79 5.81
N ALA A 331 -12.90 3.92 4.82
CA ALA A 331 -11.81 3.13 4.25
C ALA A 331 -11.90 3.10 2.73
N LEU A 332 -10.75 2.87 2.13
CA LEU A 332 -10.57 2.62 0.71
C LEU A 332 -9.99 1.23 0.53
N PHE A 333 -10.42 0.51 -0.49
CA PHE A 333 -9.72 -0.69 -0.94
C PHE A 333 -9.94 -0.93 -2.43
N VAL A 334 -8.98 -1.60 -3.06
CA VAL A 334 -9.04 -2.01 -4.47
C VAL A 334 -9.19 -3.51 -4.54
N ALA A 335 -10.29 -3.98 -5.11
CA ALA A 335 -10.60 -5.39 -5.21
C ALA A 335 -11.19 -5.73 -6.58
N GLY A 336 -11.11 -7.00 -6.96
CA GLY A 336 -11.66 -7.53 -8.18
C GLY A 336 -12.00 -9.01 -8.09
N SER A 337 -12.69 -9.48 -9.12
CA SER A 337 -13.00 -10.91 -9.34
C SER A 337 -12.94 -11.21 -10.84
N PRO A 338 -13.00 -12.48 -11.26
CA PRO A 338 -12.97 -12.82 -12.68
C PRO A 338 -14.06 -12.16 -13.53
N ASP A 339 -15.20 -11.84 -12.94
CA ASP A 339 -16.36 -11.21 -13.59
C ASP A 339 -16.54 -9.72 -13.21
N HIS A 340 -15.65 -9.17 -12.36
CA HIS A 340 -15.65 -7.77 -11.97
C HIS A 340 -14.24 -7.20 -12.07
N SER A 341 -14.06 -6.21 -12.94
CA SER A 341 -12.79 -5.50 -13.07
C SER A 341 -12.37 -4.90 -11.73
N TYR A 342 -11.06 -4.78 -11.52
CA TYR A 342 -10.54 -4.07 -10.35
C TYR A 342 -11.26 -2.74 -10.15
N SER A 343 -11.75 -2.55 -8.97
CA SER A 343 -12.51 -1.35 -8.60
C SER A 343 -12.00 -0.79 -7.29
N LEU A 344 -11.91 0.53 -7.22
CA LEU A 344 -11.69 1.27 -5.98
C LEU A 344 -13.04 1.39 -5.25
N PHE A 345 -13.10 0.82 -4.08
CA PHE A 345 -14.24 0.90 -3.18
C PHE A 345 -13.99 1.90 -2.05
N THR A 346 -15.06 2.56 -1.60
CA THR A 346 -15.10 3.23 -0.30
C THR A 346 -16.05 2.50 0.62
N TYR A 347 -15.66 2.38 1.88
CA TYR A 347 -16.50 1.89 2.97
C TYR A 347 -16.61 2.97 4.05
N GLU A 348 -17.83 3.24 4.53
CA GLU A 348 -18.09 4.21 5.59
C GLU A 348 -18.92 3.58 6.71
N THR A 349 -18.39 3.57 7.94
CA THR A 349 -19.04 2.91 9.09
C THR A 349 -20.39 3.48 9.45
N LYS A 350 -20.61 4.77 9.25
CA LYS A 350 -21.81 5.51 9.66
C LYS A 350 -22.76 5.86 8.52
N ALA A 351 -22.43 5.52 7.26
CA ALA A 351 -23.30 5.82 6.12
C ALA A 351 -24.46 4.82 6.02
N SER A 352 -25.58 5.27 5.45
CA SER A 352 -26.73 4.40 5.13
C SER A 352 -26.38 3.38 4.03
N ILE A 353 -25.60 3.81 3.03
CA ILE A 353 -24.98 2.94 2.01
C ILE A 353 -23.50 2.88 2.38
N LYS A 354 -23.09 1.80 3.01
CA LYS A 354 -21.75 1.67 3.58
C LYS A 354 -20.67 1.46 2.52
N LEU A 355 -20.99 0.77 1.43
CA LEU A 355 -20.03 0.44 0.36
C LEU A 355 -20.41 1.13 -0.94
N ARG A 356 -19.42 1.74 -1.63
CA ARG A 356 -19.60 2.38 -2.93
C ARG A 356 -18.38 2.16 -3.81
N VAL A 357 -18.61 2.00 -5.13
CA VAL A 357 -17.55 2.02 -6.14
C VAL A 357 -17.23 3.47 -6.50
N VAL A 358 -15.96 3.82 -6.42
CA VAL A 358 -15.42 5.14 -6.78
C VAL A 358 -14.89 5.13 -8.21
N GLN A 359 -14.06 4.14 -8.54
CA GLN A 359 -13.38 4.05 -9.84
C GLN A 359 -13.29 2.59 -10.26
N VAL A 360 -13.47 2.33 -11.54
CA VAL A 360 -13.30 1.00 -12.16
C VAL A 360 -12.07 1.06 -13.05
N SER A 361 -11.25 0.00 -13.02
CA SER A 361 -10.03 -0.08 -13.82
C SER A 361 -10.30 -0.22 -15.32
N THR A 362 -11.38 -0.89 -15.67
CA THR A 362 -11.79 -1.11 -17.06
C THR A 362 -13.30 -1.16 -17.13
N LYS A 363 -13.89 -0.44 -18.10
CA LYS A 363 -15.30 -0.64 -18.45
C LYS A 363 -15.38 -1.83 -19.40
N ASN A 364 -15.98 -2.90 -18.94
CA ASN A 364 -16.07 -4.14 -19.68
C ASN A 364 -17.52 -4.47 -19.99
N ASP A 365 -17.86 -4.54 -21.27
CA ASP A 365 -19.20 -4.91 -21.75
C ASP A 365 -19.31 -6.41 -22.10
N ILE A 366 -18.33 -7.22 -21.64
CA ILE A 366 -18.32 -8.66 -21.90
C ILE A 366 -19.34 -9.36 -21.00
N GLU A 367 -20.21 -10.15 -21.61
CA GLU A 367 -21.23 -10.90 -20.88
C GLU A 367 -20.62 -11.91 -19.89
N ALA A 368 -21.22 -12.05 -18.72
CA ALA A 368 -20.74 -12.92 -17.63
C ALA A 368 -20.51 -14.39 -18.03
N ILE A 369 -21.20 -14.87 -19.09
CA ILE A 369 -21.03 -16.24 -19.61
C ILE A 369 -19.63 -16.55 -20.14
N HIS A 370 -18.84 -15.52 -20.47
CA HIS A 370 -17.46 -15.65 -20.96
C HIS A 370 -16.41 -15.69 -19.85
N PHE A 371 -16.80 -15.50 -18.60
CA PHE A 371 -15.90 -15.54 -17.45
C PHE A 371 -16.02 -16.85 -16.68
N SER A 372 -14.88 -17.42 -16.31
CA SER A 372 -14.81 -18.59 -15.44
C SER A 372 -14.70 -18.15 -13.99
N LYS A 373 -15.58 -18.67 -13.12
CA LYS A 373 -15.47 -18.48 -11.68
C LYS A 373 -14.61 -19.58 -11.07
N PRO A 374 -13.60 -19.21 -10.24
CA PRO A 374 -12.78 -20.20 -9.55
C PRO A 374 -13.59 -20.93 -8.48
N LEU A 375 -13.30 -22.21 -8.30
CA LEU A 375 -13.84 -23.02 -7.22
C LEU A 375 -12.69 -23.53 -6.35
N PRO A 376 -12.77 -23.41 -5.02
CA PRO A 376 -11.75 -23.95 -4.13
C PRO A 376 -11.80 -25.48 -4.15
N VAL A 377 -10.65 -26.12 -4.40
CA VAL A 377 -10.50 -27.57 -4.41
C VAL A 377 -9.51 -27.97 -3.32
N LYS A 378 -9.93 -28.88 -2.42
CA LYS A 378 -9.05 -29.50 -1.43
C LYS A 378 -8.54 -30.82 -1.96
N TYR A 379 -7.26 -31.07 -1.82
CA TYR A 379 -6.63 -32.35 -2.14
C TYR A 379 -5.55 -32.68 -1.09
N SER A 380 -5.30 -33.97 -0.89
CA SER A 380 -4.23 -34.43 -0.01
C SER A 380 -2.91 -34.37 -0.75
N THR A 381 -1.85 -33.91 -0.09
CA THR A 381 -0.47 -33.92 -0.57
C THR A 381 0.35 -34.94 0.22
#